data_69723db0e57d7b31da75ae70edf469b9
#
_entry.id   69723db0e57d7b31da75ae70edf469b9
#
_cell.length_a   1.000
_cell.length_b   1.000
_cell.length_c   1.000
_cell.angle_alpha   90.00
_cell.angle_beta   90.00
_cell.angle_gamma   90.00
#
_symmetry.space_group_name_H-M   'P 1'
#
loop_
_entity.id
_entity.type
_entity.pdbx_description
1 polymer ?
#
loop_
_entity_poly.entity_id
_entity_poly.type
_entity_poly.pdbx_seq_one_letter_code
_entity_poly.pdbx_strand_id
1 'polypeptide(L)'
;RVVHSIEPSLEHFEVLTHMIEYNKLVNVIPHKLAIWLKEKELPLFHNPNRTMFSLHMAVDAKQEAPEKVLAIPLDKFFDDNKIEHCDFLKMDIEGTEFEVLGSSGFRKVAPKINTIVGEYHEWAQRNPNQIRQALENNGFKFGTIPSDAKLFVGTK
;
A
#
# COMPACT_ATOMS: atom_id res chain seq x y z
N ARG A 1 -8.61 -4.63 18.74
CA ARG A 1 -7.90 -3.88 17.70
C ARG A 1 -8.64 -4.03 16.39
N VAL A 2 -8.71 -2.96 15.59
CA VAL A 2 -9.31 -2.96 14.25
C VAL A 2 -8.20 -3.11 13.21
N VAL A 3 -8.49 -3.84 12.14
CA VAL A 3 -7.61 -3.97 10.97
C VAL A 3 -8.33 -3.37 9.77
N HIS A 4 -7.73 -2.41 9.11
CA HIS A 4 -8.17 -1.90 7.81
C HIS A 4 -7.38 -2.62 6.72
N SER A 5 -8.08 -3.38 5.86
CA SER A 5 -7.48 -4.11 4.75
C SER A 5 -7.86 -3.44 3.44
N ILE A 6 -6.87 -3.02 2.67
CA ILE A 6 -7.05 -2.26 1.44
C ILE A 6 -6.66 -3.15 0.26
N GLU A 7 -7.57 -3.30 -0.70
CA GLU A 7 -7.36 -4.07 -1.93
C GLU A 7 -8.08 -3.38 -3.09
N PRO A 8 -7.35 -2.89 -4.10
CA PRO A 8 -7.98 -2.18 -5.21
C PRO A 8 -8.64 -3.09 -6.24
N SER A 9 -8.10 -4.29 -6.51
CA SER A 9 -8.64 -5.21 -7.52
C SER A 9 -9.98 -5.79 -7.09
N LEU A 10 -10.96 -5.80 -7.99
CA LEU A 10 -12.26 -6.42 -7.70
C LEU A 10 -12.12 -7.90 -7.38
N GLU A 11 -11.35 -8.63 -8.19
CA GLU A 11 -11.14 -10.07 -8.02
C GLU A 11 -10.55 -10.39 -6.64
N HIS A 12 -9.47 -9.73 -6.26
CA HIS A 12 -8.82 -9.95 -4.96
C HIS A 12 -9.67 -9.42 -3.79
N PHE A 13 -10.41 -8.34 -4.00
CA PHE A 13 -11.31 -7.80 -2.98
C PHE A 13 -12.48 -8.76 -2.68
N GLU A 14 -13.02 -9.44 -3.68
CA GLU A 14 -14.03 -10.49 -3.48
C GLU A 14 -13.45 -11.67 -2.69
N VAL A 15 -12.23 -12.10 -2.99
CA VAL A 15 -11.54 -13.13 -2.21
C VAL A 15 -11.32 -12.66 -0.76
N LEU A 16 -10.83 -11.43 -0.58
CA LEU A 16 -10.61 -10.84 0.76
C LEU A 16 -11.90 -10.83 1.58
N THR A 17 -13.00 -10.35 1.01
CA THR A 17 -14.29 -10.29 1.71
C THR A 17 -14.81 -11.67 2.06
N HIS A 18 -14.72 -12.62 1.13
CA HIS A 18 -15.07 -14.01 1.40
C HIS A 18 -14.23 -14.63 2.54
N MET A 19 -12.92 -14.38 2.55
CA MET A 19 -12.04 -14.87 3.62
C MET A 19 -12.37 -14.26 4.98
N ILE A 20 -12.73 -12.97 5.03
CA ILE A 20 -13.18 -12.29 6.25
C ILE A 20 -14.46 -12.95 6.78
N GLU A 21 -15.44 -13.17 5.93
CA GLU A 21 -16.73 -13.81 6.29
C GLU A 21 -16.53 -15.26 6.74
N TYR A 22 -15.83 -16.05 5.94
CA TYR A 22 -15.57 -17.47 6.21
C TYR A 22 -14.88 -17.68 7.56
N ASN A 23 -13.88 -16.84 7.88
CA ASN A 23 -13.13 -16.91 9.14
C ASN A 23 -13.79 -16.12 10.29
N LYS A 24 -14.94 -15.47 10.05
CA LYS A 24 -15.69 -14.67 11.05
C LYS A 24 -14.81 -13.57 11.68
N LEU A 25 -14.02 -12.86 10.87
CA LEU A 25 -13.10 -11.82 11.32
C LEU A 25 -13.85 -10.51 11.54
N VAL A 26 -14.50 -10.36 12.68
CA VAL A 26 -15.37 -9.21 13.02
C VAL A 26 -14.64 -7.90 13.20
N ASN A 27 -13.32 -7.92 13.27
CA ASN A 27 -12.47 -6.74 13.48
C ASN A 27 -11.70 -6.30 12.22
N VAL A 28 -11.96 -6.91 11.07
CA VAL A 28 -11.36 -6.54 9.78
C VAL A 28 -12.36 -5.76 8.95
N ILE A 29 -11.98 -4.57 8.49
CA ILE A 29 -12.77 -3.69 7.65
C ILE A 29 -12.11 -3.68 6.26
N PRO A 30 -12.73 -4.29 5.24
CA PRO A 30 -12.19 -4.25 3.88
C PRO A 30 -12.52 -2.94 3.18
N HIS A 31 -11.58 -2.44 2.36
CA HIS A 31 -11.71 -1.22 1.57
C HIS A 31 -11.32 -1.50 0.12
N LYS A 32 -12.27 -1.31 -0.81
CA LYS A 32 -12.01 -1.43 -2.25
C LYS A 32 -11.51 -0.10 -2.81
N LEU A 33 -10.25 0.19 -2.64
CA LEU A 33 -9.57 1.38 -3.15
C LEU A 33 -8.05 1.15 -3.22
N ALA A 34 -7.34 2.07 -3.85
CA ALA A 34 -5.88 2.13 -3.84
C ALA A 34 -5.38 3.32 -3.01
N ILE A 35 -4.16 3.22 -2.48
CA ILE A 35 -3.48 4.38 -1.89
C ILE A 35 -2.60 5.03 -2.96
N TRP A 36 -2.77 6.35 -3.13
CA TRP A 36 -2.05 7.15 -4.12
C TRP A 36 -1.77 8.56 -3.61
N LEU A 37 -1.28 9.44 -4.50
CA LEU A 37 -0.91 10.83 -4.14
C LEU A 37 -2.08 11.80 -4.11
N LYS A 38 -3.14 11.51 -4.87
CA LYS A 38 -4.32 12.37 -5.05
C LYS A 38 -5.55 11.51 -5.23
N GLU A 39 -6.69 12.01 -4.78
CA GLU A 39 -7.98 11.39 -5.03
C GLU A 39 -8.34 11.46 -6.51
N LYS A 40 -8.46 10.31 -7.16
CA LYS A 40 -8.88 10.16 -8.55
C LYS A 40 -9.14 8.69 -8.91
N GLU A 41 -9.83 8.46 -10.01
CA GLU A 41 -9.84 7.14 -10.64
C GLU A 41 -8.52 6.89 -11.37
N LEU A 42 -7.96 5.70 -11.18
CA LEU A 42 -6.75 5.22 -11.83
C LEU A 42 -6.99 3.89 -12.54
N PRO A 43 -6.31 3.65 -13.66
CA PRO A 43 -6.27 2.32 -14.24
C PRO A 43 -5.45 1.39 -13.35
N LEU A 44 -6.00 0.21 -13.06
CA LEU A 44 -5.30 -0.89 -12.41
C LEU A 44 -4.99 -1.93 -13.47
N PHE A 45 -3.72 -2.24 -13.66
CA PHE A 45 -3.27 -3.19 -14.68
C PHE A 45 -3.02 -4.56 -14.05
N HIS A 46 -3.58 -5.58 -14.64
CA HIS A 46 -3.33 -6.97 -14.28
C HIS A 46 -2.12 -7.51 -15.06
N ASN A 47 -1.18 -8.13 -14.38
CA ASN A 47 -0.11 -8.88 -15.00
C ASN A 47 -0.43 -10.38 -14.94
N PRO A 48 -0.90 -11.02 -16.03
CA PRO A 48 -1.36 -12.39 -16.02
C PRO A 48 -0.26 -13.41 -15.72
N ASN A 49 1.01 -13.01 -15.87
CA ASN A 49 2.15 -13.87 -15.58
C ASN A 49 2.63 -13.81 -14.12
N ARG A 50 2.09 -12.88 -13.32
CA ARG A 50 2.57 -12.64 -11.96
C ARG A 50 1.48 -12.58 -10.89
N THR A 51 0.21 -12.79 -11.25
CA THR A 51 -0.93 -12.63 -10.31
C THR A 51 -0.91 -11.28 -9.55
N MET A 52 -0.38 -10.24 -10.21
CA MET A 52 -0.15 -8.92 -9.63
C MET A 52 -1.01 -7.87 -10.30
N PHE A 53 -1.51 -6.92 -9.50
CA PHE A 53 -2.17 -5.71 -9.99
C PHE A 53 -1.32 -4.49 -9.63
N SER A 54 -1.06 -3.61 -10.60
CA SER A 54 -0.24 -2.42 -10.37
C SER A 54 -0.86 -1.18 -11.01
N LEU A 55 -0.66 -0.03 -10.37
CA LEU A 55 -1.02 1.28 -10.93
C LEU A 55 0.01 1.80 -11.95
N HIS A 56 1.19 1.18 -12.03
CA HIS A 56 2.31 1.66 -12.86
C HIS A 56 2.55 0.89 -14.16
N MET A 57 2.05 -0.32 -14.28
CA MET A 57 2.47 -1.17 -15.38
C MET A 57 1.41 -1.36 -16.45
N ALA A 58 1.50 -0.56 -17.51
CA ALA A 58 1.10 -1.00 -18.84
C ALA A 58 2.22 -1.92 -19.39
N VAL A 59 2.32 -3.16 -18.92
CA VAL A 59 3.26 -4.13 -19.49
C VAL A 59 2.52 -4.95 -20.53
N ASP A 60 2.84 -4.70 -21.77
CA ASP A 60 2.32 -5.29 -23.00
C ASP A 60 0.93 -4.84 -23.47
N ALA A 61 0.93 -4.24 -24.67
CA ALA A 61 -0.22 -3.72 -25.40
C ALA A 61 -1.28 -4.77 -25.84
N LYS A 62 -1.31 -5.94 -25.24
CA LYS A 62 -2.27 -7.02 -25.49
C LYS A 62 -3.20 -7.31 -24.32
N GLN A 63 -3.17 -6.46 -23.28
CA GLN A 63 -4.00 -6.68 -22.10
C GLN A 63 -5.42 -6.18 -22.30
N GLU A 64 -6.35 -6.88 -21.64
CA GLU A 64 -7.72 -6.43 -21.42
C GLU A 64 -7.77 -5.02 -20.87
N ALA A 65 -8.85 -4.29 -21.13
CA ALA A 65 -9.00 -2.93 -20.61
C ALA A 65 -8.77 -2.90 -19.09
N PRO A 66 -7.93 -1.99 -18.58
CA PRO A 66 -7.61 -1.95 -17.16
C PRO A 66 -8.88 -1.70 -16.32
N GLU A 67 -8.95 -2.31 -15.15
CA GLU A 67 -9.98 -1.98 -14.17
C GLU A 67 -9.78 -0.53 -13.71
N LYS A 68 -10.87 0.23 -13.55
CA LYS A 68 -10.83 1.56 -12.95
C LYS A 68 -11.04 1.44 -11.44
N VAL A 69 -10.11 1.98 -10.68
CA VAL A 69 -10.16 1.95 -9.22
C VAL A 69 -10.08 3.34 -8.63
N LEU A 70 -10.84 3.58 -7.56
CA LEU A 70 -10.68 4.78 -6.77
C LEU A 70 -9.35 4.74 -6.05
N ALA A 71 -8.55 5.78 -6.21
CA ALA A 71 -7.30 5.95 -5.48
C ALA A 71 -7.39 7.22 -4.63
N ILE A 72 -6.93 7.15 -3.38
CA ILE A 72 -6.93 8.26 -2.42
C ILE A 72 -5.59 8.42 -1.71
N PRO A 73 -5.25 9.62 -1.20
CA PRO A 73 -4.08 9.83 -0.37
C PRO A 73 -4.18 9.10 0.98
N LEU A 74 -3.03 8.73 1.53
CA LEU A 74 -2.98 8.03 2.82
C LEU A 74 -3.53 8.88 3.97
N ASP A 75 -3.27 10.19 4.00
CA ASP A 75 -3.84 11.10 4.98
C ASP A 75 -5.37 11.16 4.91
N LYS A 76 -5.92 11.24 3.69
CA LYS A 76 -7.38 11.17 3.52
C LYS A 76 -7.95 9.84 4.02
N PHE A 77 -7.28 8.71 3.75
CA PHE A 77 -7.71 7.41 4.27
C PHE A 77 -7.76 7.39 5.82
N PHE A 78 -6.73 7.95 6.47
CA PHE A 78 -6.70 8.07 7.93
C PHE A 78 -7.82 8.95 8.46
N ASP A 79 -8.06 10.10 7.82
CA ASP A 79 -9.10 11.06 8.23
C ASP A 79 -10.51 10.48 8.05
N ASP A 80 -10.81 9.89 6.87
CA ASP A 80 -12.11 9.29 6.55
C ASP A 80 -12.47 8.15 7.53
N ASN A 81 -11.47 7.38 7.97
CA ASN A 81 -11.64 6.27 8.90
C ASN A 81 -11.36 6.64 10.37
N LYS A 82 -11.10 7.93 10.67
CA LYS A 82 -10.82 8.44 12.01
C LYS A 82 -9.69 7.70 12.73
N ILE A 83 -8.62 7.38 12.00
CA ILE A 83 -7.47 6.66 12.52
C ILE A 83 -6.55 7.66 13.23
N GLU A 84 -6.59 7.67 14.55
CA GLU A 84 -5.74 8.53 15.39
C GLU A 84 -4.42 7.84 15.78
N HIS A 85 -4.38 6.51 15.70
CA HIS A 85 -3.22 5.70 16.04
C HIS A 85 -3.18 4.44 15.16
N CYS A 86 -1.99 4.12 14.65
CA CYS A 86 -1.71 2.93 13.85
C CYS A 86 -0.51 2.18 14.45
N ASP A 87 -0.77 1.05 15.08
CA ASP A 87 0.28 0.21 15.66
C ASP A 87 1.21 -0.33 14.59
N PHE A 88 0.62 -0.75 13.46
CA PHE A 88 1.34 -1.45 12.40
C PHE A 88 0.74 -1.17 11.02
N LEU A 89 1.54 -0.64 10.12
CA LEU A 89 1.22 -0.46 8.71
C LEU A 89 2.01 -1.44 7.86
N LYS A 90 1.34 -2.42 7.22
CA LYS A 90 1.94 -3.19 6.14
C LYS A 90 1.72 -2.45 4.82
N MET A 91 2.77 -2.33 4.03
CA MET A 91 2.74 -1.68 2.71
C MET A 91 3.38 -2.60 1.68
N ASP A 92 2.55 -3.08 0.76
CA ASP A 92 2.90 -3.93 -0.36
C ASP A 92 1.93 -3.54 -1.48
N ILE A 93 2.30 -2.50 -2.21
CA ILE A 93 1.43 -1.77 -3.13
C ILE A 93 2.01 -1.69 -4.55
N GLU A 94 2.80 -2.71 -4.85
CA GLU A 94 3.25 -3.03 -6.20
C GLU A 94 3.90 -1.84 -6.92
N GLY A 95 4.94 -1.27 -6.27
CA GLY A 95 5.83 -0.25 -6.83
C GLY A 95 5.41 1.20 -6.57
N THR A 96 4.32 1.44 -5.86
CA THR A 96 3.90 2.80 -5.47
C THR A 96 4.42 3.24 -4.09
N GLU A 97 5.18 2.40 -3.41
CA GLU A 97 5.73 2.64 -2.08
C GLU A 97 6.57 3.92 -2.03
N PHE A 98 7.39 4.13 -3.07
CA PHE A 98 8.28 5.28 -3.16
C PHE A 98 7.52 6.61 -3.19
N GLU A 99 6.47 6.68 -4.01
CA GLU A 99 5.62 7.85 -4.16
C GLU A 99 4.84 8.12 -2.87
N VAL A 100 4.23 7.09 -2.31
CA VAL A 100 3.40 7.22 -1.10
C VAL A 100 4.23 7.64 0.09
N LEU A 101 5.36 6.98 0.37
CA LEU A 101 6.24 7.32 1.49
C LEU A 101 6.94 8.68 1.32
N GLY A 102 7.17 9.12 0.07
CA GLY A 102 7.70 10.45 -0.25
C GLY A 102 6.66 11.58 -0.18
N SER A 103 5.37 11.26 -0.06
CA SER A 103 4.27 12.21 -0.19
C SER A 103 4.07 13.10 1.04
N SER A 104 3.35 14.22 0.82
CA SER A 104 2.86 15.06 1.92
C SER A 104 1.81 14.34 2.76
N GLY A 105 1.01 13.46 2.15
CA GLY A 105 0.01 12.66 2.85
C GLY A 105 0.65 11.72 3.88
N PHE A 106 1.73 11.01 3.49
CA PHE A 106 2.49 10.19 4.44
C PHE A 106 3.07 11.02 5.59
N ARG A 107 3.71 12.17 5.28
CA ARG A 107 4.27 13.05 6.33
C ARG A 107 3.26 13.47 7.39
N LYS A 108 2.01 13.70 7.01
CA LYS A 108 0.95 14.08 7.96
C LYS A 108 0.57 12.94 8.91
N VAL A 109 0.53 11.69 8.41
CA VAL A 109 0.11 10.53 9.21
C VAL A 109 1.27 9.79 9.87
N ALA A 110 2.49 9.99 9.42
CA ALA A 110 3.67 9.37 10.00
C ALA A 110 3.77 9.51 11.53
N PRO A 111 3.41 10.65 12.17
CA PRO A 111 3.37 10.75 13.63
C PRO A 111 2.41 9.79 14.32
N LYS A 112 1.36 9.35 13.64
CA LYS A 112 0.34 8.42 14.14
C LYS A 112 0.74 6.95 14.02
N ILE A 113 1.83 6.63 13.29
CA ILE A 113 2.23 5.25 12.95
C ILE A 113 3.44 4.85 13.80
N ASN A 114 3.39 3.68 14.44
CA ASN A 114 4.49 3.14 15.26
C ASN A 114 5.46 2.29 14.42
N THR A 115 4.93 1.37 13.62
CA THR A 115 5.74 0.44 12.84
C THR A 115 5.24 0.37 11.42
N ILE A 116 6.16 0.40 10.46
CA ILE A 116 5.88 0.18 9.04
C ILE A 116 6.70 -1.01 8.58
N VAL A 117 6.07 -1.93 7.86
CA VAL A 117 6.77 -3.01 7.14
C VAL A 117 6.29 -2.98 5.70
N GLY A 118 7.20 -3.09 4.78
CA GLY A 118 6.84 -3.11 3.36
C GLY A 118 7.84 -3.87 2.50
N GLU A 119 7.42 -4.12 1.28
CA GLU A 119 8.27 -4.60 0.21
C GLU A 119 8.47 -3.49 -0.81
N TYR A 120 9.68 -3.33 -1.33
CA TYR A 120 9.91 -2.46 -2.47
C TYR A 120 10.17 -3.29 -3.72
N HIS A 121 9.68 -2.80 -4.84
CA HIS A 121 9.72 -3.52 -6.10
C HIS A 121 10.83 -2.98 -7.01
N GLU A 122 11.85 -3.81 -7.30
CA GLU A 122 13.01 -3.44 -8.12
C GLU A 122 12.62 -3.01 -9.55
N TRP A 123 11.53 -3.57 -10.08
CA TRP A 123 11.03 -3.20 -11.40
C TRP A 123 10.53 -1.74 -11.48
N ALA A 124 10.25 -1.10 -10.34
CA ALA A 124 9.96 0.33 -10.29
C ALA A 124 11.18 1.20 -10.67
N GLN A 125 12.37 0.60 -10.83
CA GLN A 125 13.63 1.27 -11.20
C GLN A 125 13.96 2.46 -10.30
N ARG A 126 13.59 2.38 -9.01
CA ARG A 126 13.83 3.41 -8.00
C ARG A 126 14.97 3.00 -7.09
N ASN A 127 15.61 3.99 -6.49
CA ASN A 127 16.65 3.74 -5.51
C ASN A 127 16.05 3.43 -4.13
N PRO A 128 16.30 2.24 -3.54
CA PRO A 128 15.80 1.87 -2.21
C PRO A 128 16.15 2.86 -1.10
N ASN A 129 17.26 3.60 -1.25
CA ASN A 129 17.60 4.66 -0.31
C ASN A 129 16.56 5.78 -0.20
N GLN A 130 15.67 5.94 -1.19
CA GLN A 130 14.57 6.89 -1.12
C GLN A 130 13.55 6.49 -0.04
N ILE A 131 13.25 5.18 0.10
CA ILE A 131 12.39 4.67 1.17
C ILE A 131 13.05 4.91 2.53
N ARG A 132 14.33 4.55 2.64
CA ARG A 132 15.10 4.81 3.86
C ARG A 132 15.04 6.28 4.27
N GLN A 133 15.36 7.19 3.36
CA GLN A 133 15.32 8.63 3.61
C GLN A 133 13.91 9.12 3.97
N ALA A 134 12.88 8.62 3.28
CA ALA A 134 11.50 8.97 3.59
C ALA A 134 11.12 8.56 5.01
N LEU A 135 11.49 7.37 5.45
CA LEU A 135 11.23 6.88 6.80
C LEU A 135 12.04 7.66 7.86
N GLU A 136 13.35 7.80 7.65
CA GLU A 136 14.25 8.52 8.59
C GLU A 136 13.83 9.99 8.76
N ASN A 137 13.47 10.68 7.66
CA ASN A 137 12.97 12.07 7.70
C ASN A 137 11.64 12.23 8.45
N ASN A 138 10.90 11.13 8.64
CA ASN A 138 9.64 11.10 9.39
C ASN A 138 9.77 10.44 10.78
N GLY A 139 11.00 10.30 11.28
CA GLY A 139 11.29 9.88 12.65
C GLY A 139 11.29 8.36 12.88
N PHE A 140 11.36 7.55 11.82
CA PHE A 140 11.52 6.11 11.93
C PHE A 140 13.00 5.71 11.91
N LYS A 141 13.33 4.66 12.65
CA LYS A 141 14.58 3.91 12.47
C LYS A 141 14.37 2.92 11.35
N PHE A 142 15.18 3.02 10.30
CA PHE A 142 15.11 2.13 9.15
C PHE A 142 15.90 0.85 9.39
N GLY A 143 15.35 -0.27 8.97
CA GLY A 143 16.01 -1.57 8.92
C GLY A 143 15.58 -2.37 7.69
N THR A 144 16.32 -3.43 7.40
CA THR A 144 15.98 -4.43 6.38
C THR A 144 15.84 -5.79 7.05
N ILE A 145 15.11 -6.70 6.41
CA ILE A 145 14.97 -8.06 6.91
C ILE A 145 16.10 -8.90 6.29
N PRO A 146 16.99 -9.52 7.09
CA PRO A 146 18.18 -10.20 6.56
C PRO A 146 17.90 -11.33 5.57
N SER A 147 16.73 -11.97 5.67
CA SER A 147 16.33 -13.05 4.78
C SER A 147 15.81 -12.56 3.42
N ASP A 148 15.45 -11.29 3.31
CA ASP A 148 14.98 -10.67 2.07
C ASP A 148 15.29 -9.17 2.06
N ALA A 149 16.24 -8.79 1.21
CA ALA A 149 16.70 -7.40 1.10
C ALA A 149 15.65 -6.44 0.52
N LYS A 150 14.55 -6.97 -0.04
CA LYS A 150 13.43 -6.16 -0.55
C LYS A 150 12.46 -5.75 0.55
N LEU A 151 12.48 -6.45 1.68
CA LEU A 151 11.66 -6.14 2.82
C LEU A 151 12.33 -5.08 3.68
N PHE A 152 11.58 -4.03 3.99
CA PHE A 152 12.03 -2.97 4.87
C PHE A 152 11.15 -2.87 6.12
N VAL A 153 11.73 -2.33 7.18
CA VAL A 153 11.02 -2.01 8.40
C VAL A 153 11.39 -0.62 8.88
N GLY A 154 10.41 0.13 9.32
CA GLY A 154 10.56 1.41 10.03
C GLY A 154 9.91 1.32 11.40
N THR A 155 10.63 1.65 12.46
CA THR A 155 10.12 1.68 13.84
C THR A 155 10.38 3.02 14.49
N LYS A 156 9.48 3.47 15.35
CA LYS A 156 9.70 4.62 16.23
C LYS A 156 10.30 4.22 17.55
#